data_c8c70acdaff34d34498e9faa55b5e1ad
#
_entry.id   c8c70acdaff34d34498e9faa55b5e1ad
#
_cell.length_a   1.000
_cell.length_b   1.000
_cell.length_c   1.000
_cell.angle_alpha   90.00
_cell.angle_beta   90.00
_cell.angle_gamma   90.00
#
_symmetry.space_group_name_H-M   'P 1'
#
loop_
_entity.id
_entity.type
_entity.pdbx_description
1 polymer ?
#
loop_
_entity_poly.entity_id
_entity_poly.type
_entity_poly.pdbx_seq_one_letter_code
_entity_poly.pdbx_strand_id
1 'polypeptide(L)'
;MKILNLYAGIGGNRKLWGDEHEITAVEYKQDIADVYKHFFPNDKVVVVDAHQYLLDHYKEYDFIWSSPPCQTHSKTNWFLNPQGIVRYPDMNLYQEILFLKQWGRKLKWVVENVVGYYKPLVEAKKIGRHYFWSNFEIPDKEIDYVQIGTMNRNASKEAQRKAIIREAQIPELLDLHGLKDFKLKNKRQILRNCVYPELGEHILRASV
;
A
#
# COMPACT_ATOMS: atom_id res chain seq x y z
N MET A 1 5.05 7.70 19.04
CA MET A 1 5.45 6.30 18.75
C MET A 1 6.59 6.29 17.74
N LYS A 2 7.43 5.26 17.77
CA LYS A 2 8.36 4.94 16.69
C LYS A 2 7.67 4.05 15.67
N ILE A 3 7.54 4.54 14.43
CA ILE A 3 6.79 3.87 13.37
C ILE A 3 7.74 3.46 12.25
N LEU A 4 7.65 2.19 11.82
CA LEU A 4 8.29 1.70 10.61
C LEU A 4 7.27 1.60 9.49
N ASN A 5 7.49 2.35 8.40
CA ASN A 5 6.66 2.33 7.20
C ASN A 5 7.44 1.66 6.05
N LEU A 6 7.19 0.38 5.83
CA LEU A 6 7.84 -0.45 4.83
C LEU A 6 7.12 -0.37 3.49
N TYR A 7 7.89 -0.37 2.39
CA TYR A 7 7.39 -0.17 1.03
C TYR A 7 6.62 1.14 0.93
N ALA A 8 7.19 2.19 1.53
CA ALA A 8 6.49 3.44 1.84
C ALA A 8 5.94 4.17 0.60
N GLY A 9 6.47 3.88 -0.59
CA GLY A 9 6.08 4.55 -1.80
C GLY A 9 6.25 6.07 -1.66
N ILE A 10 5.25 6.83 -2.07
CA ILE A 10 5.20 8.29 -1.87
C ILE A 10 4.51 8.70 -0.55
N GLY A 11 4.26 7.76 0.35
CA GLY A 11 3.66 8.02 1.66
C GLY A 11 2.15 8.24 1.65
N GLY A 12 1.40 7.56 0.78
CA GLY A 12 -0.06 7.71 0.73
C GLY A 12 -0.73 7.41 2.07
N ASN A 13 -0.34 6.33 2.74
CA ASN A 13 -0.82 5.94 4.08
C ASN A 13 -0.38 6.93 5.18
N ARG A 14 0.79 7.57 5.02
CA ARG A 14 1.43 8.46 6.00
C ARG A 14 0.73 9.83 6.13
N LYS A 15 0.05 10.30 5.10
CA LYS A 15 -0.39 11.69 4.95
C LYS A 15 -1.18 12.27 6.11
N LEU A 16 -1.95 11.45 6.83
CA LEU A 16 -2.81 11.87 7.94
C LEU A 16 -2.37 11.29 9.29
N TRP A 17 -1.14 10.81 9.42
CA TRP A 17 -0.65 10.25 10.70
C TRP A 17 -0.23 11.31 11.73
N GLY A 18 -0.14 12.59 11.33
CA GLY A 18 0.37 13.66 12.19
C GLY A 18 1.90 13.72 12.24
N ASP A 19 2.44 14.68 12.96
CA ASP A 19 3.89 14.92 13.06
C ASP A 19 4.46 14.57 14.45
N GLU A 20 3.62 14.04 15.34
CA GLU A 20 4.00 13.62 16.68
C GLU A 20 4.70 12.25 16.74
N HIS A 21 4.86 11.60 15.62
CA HIS A 21 5.47 10.28 15.51
C HIS A 21 6.89 10.35 14.93
N GLU A 22 7.79 9.52 15.45
CA GLU A 22 9.11 9.29 14.85
C GLU A 22 8.97 8.21 13.77
N ILE A 23 9.06 8.60 12.49
CA ILE A 23 8.79 7.70 11.37
C ILE A 23 10.06 7.37 10.61
N THR A 24 10.29 6.08 10.39
CA THR A 24 11.27 5.57 9.44
C THR A 24 10.52 4.97 8.24
N ALA A 25 10.69 5.56 7.07
CA ALA A 25 10.15 5.09 5.81
C ALA A 25 11.20 4.33 5.01
N VAL A 26 10.87 3.14 4.57
CA VAL A 26 11.75 2.31 3.73
C VAL A 26 11.15 2.16 2.34
N GLU A 27 11.89 2.60 1.33
CA GLU A 27 11.51 2.51 -0.07
C GLU A 27 12.72 2.09 -0.91
N TYR A 28 12.53 1.14 -1.83
CA TYR A 28 13.63 0.61 -2.63
C TYR A 28 14.10 1.56 -3.75
N LYS A 29 13.19 2.37 -4.29
CA LYS A 29 13.46 3.25 -5.43
C LYS A 29 13.79 4.66 -5.00
N GLN A 30 14.98 5.12 -5.36
CA GLN A 30 15.45 6.45 -4.99
C GLN A 30 14.52 7.58 -5.45
N ASP A 31 14.05 7.54 -6.70
CA ASP A 31 13.15 8.56 -7.25
C ASP A 31 11.81 8.67 -6.51
N ILE A 32 11.31 7.56 -5.96
CA ILE A 32 10.10 7.51 -5.15
C ILE A 32 10.40 7.98 -3.72
N ALA A 33 11.54 7.55 -3.16
CA ALA A 33 12.00 7.98 -1.84
C ALA A 33 12.24 9.49 -1.78
N ASP A 34 12.75 10.10 -2.84
CA ASP A 34 12.94 11.55 -2.95
C ASP A 34 11.59 12.30 -2.90
N VAL A 35 10.57 11.76 -3.55
CA VAL A 35 9.19 12.32 -3.46
C VAL A 35 8.63 12.16 -2.06
N TYR A 36 8.81 11.01 -1.43
CA TYR A 36 8.42 10.81 -0.03
C TYR A 36 9.07 11.85 0.87
N LYS A 37 10.40 12.02 0.75
CA LYS A 37 11.17 12.99 1.55
C LYS A 37 10.74 14.44 1.32
N HIS A 38 10.31 14.77 0.12
CA HIS A 38 9.74 16.09 -0.17
C HIS A 38 8.44 16.34 0.61
N PHE A 39 7.55 15.33 0.69
CA PHE A 39 6.29 15.45 1.45
C PHE A 39 6.49 15.39 2.97
N PHE A 40 7.47 14.62 3.42
CA PHE A 40 7.72 14.34 4.84
C PHE A 40 9.19 14.61 5.19
N PRO A 41 9.61 15.90 5.22
CA PRO A 41 11.02 16.26 5.41
C PRO A 41 11.58 15.86 6.78
N ASN A 42 10.71 15.67 7.79
CA ASN A 42 11.11 15.27 9.13
C ASN A 42 11.25 13.75 9.30
N ASP A 43 10.65 12.94 8.41
CA ASP A 43 10.75 11.49 8.48
C ASP A 43 12.16 11.02 8.07
N LYS A 44 12.64 9.96 8.70
CA LYS A 44 13.86 9.26 8.28
C LYS A 44 13.52 8.39 7.07
N VAL A 45 14.18 8.62 5.93
CA VAL A 45 13.99 7.81 4.72
C VAL A 45 15.22 6.95 4.49
N VAL A 46 15.01 5.65 4.30
CA VAL A 46 16.06 4.65 4.07
C VAL A 46 15.79 3.95 2.73
N VAL A 47 16.79 3.97 1.83
CA VAL A 47 16.66 3.39 0.49
C VAL A 47 17.35 2.03 0.46
N VAL A 48 16.59 0.99 0.81
CA VAL A 48 17.05 -0.40 0.89
C VAL A 48 15.91 -1.37 0.61
N ASP A 49 16.21 -2.66 0.60
CA ASP A 49 15.17 -3.70 0.56
C ASP A 49 14.37 -3.72 1.87
N ALA A 50 13.05 -3.53 1.75
CA ALA A 50 12.16 -3.42 2.90
C ALA A 50 11.93 -4.76 3.61
N HIS A 51 11.96 -5.87 2.89
CA HIS A 51 11.82 -7.21 3.46
C HIS A 51 12.97 -7.54 4.39
N GLN A 52 14.20 -7.29 3.93
CA GLN A 52 15.39 -7.50 4.76
C GLN A 52 15.43 -6.50 5.92
N TYR A 53 15.08 -5.23 5.69
CA TYR A 53 15.06 -4.22 6.73
C TYR A 53 14.09 -4.57 7.87
N LEU A 54 12.91 -5.14 7.55
CA LEU A 54 11.99 -5.65 8.55
C LEU A 54 12.66 -6.67 9.46
N LEU A 55 13.31 -7.67 8.87
CA LEU A 55 13.96 -8.75 9.60
C LEU A 55 15.03 -8.24 10.60
N ASP A 56 15.81 -7.25 10.17
CA ASP A 56 16.95 -6.75 10.93
C ASP A 56 16.54 -5.75 12.03
N HIS A 57 15.44 -4.98 11.84
CA HIS A 57 15.12 -3.81 12.64
C HIS A 57 13.76 -3.82 13.35
N TYR A 58 12.91 -4.83 13.19
CA TYR A 58 11.52 -4.83 13.70
C TYR A 58 11.38 -4.49 15.19
N LYS A 59 12.39 -4.86 16.02
CA LYS A 59 12.37 -4.63 17.47
C LYS A 59 12.52 -3.16 17.90
N GLU A 60 12.92 -2.30 16.98
CA GLU A 60 13.24 -0.89 17.25
C GLU A 60 11.98 0.01 17.23
N TYR A 61 10.81 -0.55 16.84
CA TYR A 61 9.60 0.18 16.56
C TYR A 61 8.43 -0.27 17.44
N ASP A 62 7.51 0.68 17.67
CA ASP A 62 6.24 0.43 18.39
C ASP A 62 5.15 -0.07 17.43
N PHE A 63 5.15 0.47 16.20
CA PHE A 63 4.20 0.14 15.15
C PHE A 63 4.90 -0.10 13.82
N ILE A 64 4.47 -1.15 13.10
CA ILE A 64 4.98 -1.48 11.76
C ILE A 64 3.82 -1.51 10.77
N TRP A 65 3.95 -0.72 9.70
CA TRP A 65 3.15 -0.83 8.50
C TRP A 65 3.97 -1.45 7.37
N SER A 66 3.47 -2.51 6.74
CA SER A 66 4.10 -3.12 5.57
C SER A 66 3.11 -3.24 4.41
N SER A 67 3.50 -2.77 3.21
CA SER A 67 2.73 -2.90 1.96
C SER A 67 3.55 -3.59 0.87
N PRO A 68 3.80 -4.91 1.00
CA PRO A 68 4.61 -5.66 0.02
C PRO A 68 4.08 -5.54 -1.41
N PRO A 69 4.92 -5.74 -2.43
CA PRO A 69 4.53 -5.62 -3.83
C PRO A 69 3.30 -6.46 -4.19
N CYS A 70 2.26 -5.81 -4.72
CA CYS A 70 0.96 -6.42 -4.99
C CYS A 70 0.80 -7.00 -6.41
N GLN A 71 1.77 -6.76 -7.32
CA GLN A 71 1.61 -7.06 -8.74
C GLN A 71 1.37 -8.53 -9.03
N THR A 72 2.00 -9.43 -8.28
CA THR A 72 1.87 -10.89 -8.46
C THR A 72 0.59 -11.45 -7.84
N HIS A 73 -0.05 -10.72 -6.94
CA HIS A 73 -1.29 -11.10 -6.25
C HIS A 73 -2.54 -10.54 -6.94
N SER A 74 -2.39 -9.44 -7.68
CA SER A 74 -3.50 -8.67 -8.23
C SER A 74 -4.36 -9.47 -9.22
N LYS A 75 -5.68 -9.25 -9.20
CA LYS A 75 -6.64 -9.78 -10.19
C LYS A 75 -6.30 -9.38 -11.63
N THR A 76 -5.44 -8.39 -11.86
CA THR A 76 -4.96 -8.04 -13.20
C THR A 76 -4.18 -9.17 -13.86
N ASN A 77 -3.65 -10.13 -13.09
CA ASN A 77 -3.00 -11.33 -13.65
C ASN A 77 -3.95 -12.18 -14.49
N TRP A 78 -5.25 -12.15 -14.24
CA TRP A 78 -6.23 -12.82 -15.10
C TRP A 78 -6.23 -12.32 -16.55
N PHE A 79 -5.93 -11.02 -16.74
CA PHE A 79 -5.85 -10.44 -18.09
C PHE A 79 -4.50 -10.72 -18.78
N LEU A 80 -3.49 -11.11 -18.01
CA LEU A 80 -2.17 -11.46 -18.53
C LEU A 80 -2.10 -12.93 -18.96
N ASN A 81 -2.83 -13.81 -18.30
CA ASN A 81 -2.84 -15.25 -18.61
C ASN A 81 -3.18 -15.57 -20.07
N PRO A 82 -4.22 -14.97 -20.71
CA PRO A 82 -4.49 -15.18 -22.13
C PRO A 82 -3.38 -14.69 -23.08
N GLN A 83 -2.47 -13.83 -22.56
CA GLN A 83 -1.31 -13.34 -23.29
C GLN A 83 -0.04 -14.18 -23.04
N GLY A 84 -0.19 -15.33 -22.39
CA GLY A 84 0.92 -16.22 -22.06
C GLY A 84 1.81 -15.74 -20.92
N ILE A 85 1.42 -14.66 -20.21
CA ILE A 85 2.19 -14.12 -19.07
C ILE A 85 1.67 -14.72 -17.77
N VAL A 86 2.43 -15.66 -17.23
CA VAL A 86 2.13 -16.32 -15.95
C VAL A 86 3.16 -15.90 -14.90
N ARG A 87 2.71 -15.66 -13.67
CA ARG A 87 3.56 -15.24 -12.56
C ARG A 87 3.23 -16.05 -11.30
N TYR A 88 4.27 -16.47 -10.60
CA TYR A 88 4.10 -17.00 -9.24
C TYR A 88 3.72 -15.86 -8.28
N PRO A 89 2.83 -16.12 -7.30
CA PRO A 89 2.62 -15.19 -6.18
C PRO A 89 3.93 -14.95 -5.43
N ASP A 90 4.24 -13.69 -5.14
CA ASP A 90 5.39 -13.36 -4.32
C ASP A 90 5.11 -13.74 -2.85
N MET A 91 5.76 -14.78 -2.36
CA MET A 91 5.53 -15.32 -1.02
C MET A 91 6.14 -14.47 0.10
N ASN A 92 6.91 -13.44 -0.21
CA ASN A 92 7.40 -12.48 0.79
C ASN A 92 6.25 -11.85 1.59
N LEU A 93 5.09 -11.62 0.96
CA LEU A 93 3.87 -11.19 1.66
C LEU A 93 3.54 -12.09 2.85
N TYR A 94 3.51 -13.41 2.63
CA TYR A 94 3.16 -14.37 3.69
C TYR A 94 4.30 -14.62 4.66
N GLN A 95 5.55 -14.51 4.22
CA GLN A 95 6.71 -14.57 5.09
C GLN A 95 6.67 -13.45 6.13
N GLU A 96 6.36 -12.20 5.72
CA GLU A 96 6.22 -11.07 6.63
C GLU A 96 5.06 -11.25 7.61
N ILE A 97 3.89 -11.71 7.12
CA ILE A 97 2.73 -11.98 7.98
C ILE A 97 3.07 -13.02 9.05
N LEU A 98 3.68 -14.16 8.66
CA LEU A 98 4.04 -15.23 9.58
C LEU A 98 5.13 -14.79 10.56
N PHE A 99 6.13 -14.07 10.06
CA PHE A 99 7.18 -13.49 10.88
C PHE A 99 6.63 -12.56 11.95
N LEU A 100 5.79 -11.59 11.58
CA LEU A 100 5.19 -10.63 12.51
C LEU A 100 4.21 -11.30 13.48
N LYS A 101 3.45 -12.31 13.06
CA LYS A 101 2.60 -13.11 13.97
C LYS A 101 3.42 -13.80 15.05
N GLN A 102 4.60 -14.28 14.74
CA GLN A 102 5.46 -15.00 15.68
C GLN A 102 6.34 -14.06 16.50
N TRP A 103 7.02 -13.13 15.86
CA TRP A 103 8.07 -12.32 16.48
C TRP A 103 7.63 -10.89 16.83
N GLY A 104 6.56 -10.37 16.15
CA GLY A 104 6.01 -9.04 16.36
C GLY A 104 4.98 -8.93 17.49
N ARG A 105 4.92 -9.88 18.42
CA ARG A 105 3.86 -9.95 19.47
C ARG A 105 3.87 -8.78 20.45
N LYS A 106 5.03 -8.12 20.64
CA LYS A 106 5.20 -7.02 21.60
C LYS A 106 5.00 -5.64 20.98
N LEU A 107 4.82 -5.55 19.69
CA LEU A 107 4.60 -4.33 18.93
C LEU A 107 3.26 -4.42 18.19
N LYS A 108 2.76 -3.30 17.70
CA LYS A 108 1.58 -3.29 16.81
C LYS A 108 2.04 -3.39 15.36
N TRP A 109 1.32 -4.14 14.55
CA TRP A 109 1.69 -4.27 13.14
C TRP A 109 0.47 -4.50 12.25
N VAL A 110 0.60 -4.03 11.04
CA VAL A 110 -0.33 -4.29 9.93
C VAL A 110 0.45 -4.59 8.65
N VAL A 111 0.03 -5.61 7.93
CA VAL A 111 0.46 -5.90 6.56
C VAL A 111 -0.73 -5.65 5.64
N GLU A 112 -0.53 -4.91 4.57
CA GLU A 112 -1.55 -4.54 3.59
C GLU A 112 -1.23 -5.15 2.24
N ASN A 113 -2.24 -5.64 1.53
CA ASN A 113 -2.12 -5.98 0.12
C ASN A 113 -3.48 -5.88 -0.59
N VAL A 114 -3.48 -5.94 -1.91
CA VAL A 114 -4.72 -5.91 -2.71
C VAL A 114 -5.57 -7.16 -2.49
N VAL A 115 -6.87 -7.04 -2.72
CA VAL A 115 -7.74 -8.23 -2.85
C VAL A 115 -7.31 -9.00 -4.09
N GLY A 116 -6.66 -10.13 -3.84
CA GLY A 116 -6.01 -10.96 -4.83
C GLY A 116 -6.95 -11.77 -5.72
N TYR A 117 -6.38 -12.50 -6.69
CA TYR A 117 -7.09 -13.43 -7.57
C TYR A 117 -7.35 -14.79 -6.91
N TYR A 118 -6.83 -15.01 -5.71
CA TYR A 118 -7.02 -16.21 -4.90
C TYR A 118 -7.47 -15.84 -3.48
N LYS A 119 -8.02 -16.82 -2.75
CA LYS A 119 -8.36 -16.65 -1.34
C LYS A 119 -7.06 -16.52 -0.53
N PRO A 120 -6.93 -15.53 0.38
CA PRO A 120 -5.73 -15.36 1.16
C PRO A 120 -5.42 -16.62 1.99
N LEU A 121 -4.12 -16.99 2.07
CA LEU A 121 -3.67 -18.18 2.80
C LEU A 121 -3.78 -18.01 4.32
N VAL A 122 -3.73 -16.78 4.80
CA VAL A 122 -3.98 -16.39 6.19
C VAL A 122 -5.22 -15.53 6.20
N GLU A 123 -6.10 -15.74 7.16
CA GLU A 123 -7.31 -14.93 7.31
C GLU A 123 -6.98 -13.44 7.43
N ALA A 124 -7.73 -12.61 6.71
CA ALA A 124 -7.48 -11.17 6.58
C ALA A 124 -8.77 -10.37 6.74
N LYS A 125 -8.67 -9.20 7.35
CA LYS A 125 -9.72 -8.18 7.30
C LYS A 125 -9.75 -7.57 5.90
N LYS A 126 -10.94 -7.52 5.28
CA LYS A 126 -11.13 -6.85 3.99
C LYS A 126 -11.75 -5.47 4.22
N ILE A 127 -11.11 -4.42 3.71
CA ILE A 127 -11.67 -3.07 3.65
C ILE A 127 -11.52 -2.56 2.21
N GLY A 128 -12.65 -2.31 1.55
CA GLY A 128 -12.68 -1.89 0.17
C GLY A 128 -11.98 -2.89 -0.77
N ARG A 129 -10.89 -2.46 -1.40
CA ARG A 129 -10.09 -3.24 -2.36
C ARG A 129 -8.81 -3.85 -1.78
N HIS A 130 -8.62 -3.77 -0.45
CA HIS A 130 -7.43 -4.26 0.24
C HIS A 130 -7.75 -5.33 1.27
N TYR A 131 -6.78 -6.20 1.51
CA TYR A 131 -6.70 -7.08 2.65
C TYR A 131 -5.71 -6.51 3.66
N PHE A 132 -6.04 -6.68 4.94
CA PHE A 132 -5.22 -6.29 6.07
C PHE A 132 -5.04 -7.46 7.02
N TRP A 133 -3.81 -7.72 7.40
CA TRP A 133 -3.41 -8.64 8.45
C TRP A 133 -2.82 -7.83 9.59
N SER A 134 -3.30 -8.00 10.79
CA SER A 134 -2.86 -7.24 11.96
C SER A 134 -2.94 -8.07 13.22
N ASN A 135 -2.28 -7.61 14.30
CA ASN A 135 -2.43 -8.15 15.64
C ASN A 135 -3.35 -7.31 16.53
N PHE A 136 -4.12 -6.43 15.94
CA PHE A 136 -5.18 -5.63 16.58
C PHE A 136 -6.44 -5.66 15.70
N GLU A 137 -7.58 -5.33 16.31
CA GLU A 137 -8.84 -5.25 15.58
C GLU A 137 -8.88 -3.96 14.75
N ILE A 138 -9.19 -4.08 13.45
CA ILE A 138 -9.43 -2.95 12.56
C ILE A 138 -10.94 -2.82 12.38
N PRO A 139 -11.59 -1.74 12.87
CA PRO A 139 -13.01 -1.52 12.67
C PRO A 139 -13.37 -1.37 11.19
N ASP A 140 -14.64 -1.63 10.85
CA ASP A 140 -15.11 -1.38 9.50
C ASP A 140 -15.08 0.13 9.18
N LYS A 141 -14.67 0.47 7.98
CA LYS A 141 -14.69 1.84 7.46
C LYS A 141 -15.12 1.85 6.00
N GLU A 142 -16.08 2.67 5.70
CA GLU A 142 -16.39 3.05 4.33
C GLU A 142 -15.43 4.16 3.88
N ILE A 143 -14.85 3.99 2.71
CA ILE A 143 -13.96 4.97 2.08
C ILE A 143 -14.57 5.36 0.75
N ASP A 144 -14.72 6.65 0.53
CA ASP A 144 -15.13 7.19 -0.76
C ASP A 144 -13.94 7.18 -1.72
N TYR A 145 -13.77 6.06 -2.39
CA TYR A 145 -12.68 5.89 -3.35
C TYR A 145 -12.94 6.66 -4.64
N VAL A 146 -11.94 7.41 -5.08
CA VAL A 146 -11.91 7.92 -6.46
C VAL A 146 -12.22 6.77 -7.43
N GLN A 147 -13.23 6.95 -8.24
CA GLN A 147 -13.69 5.94 -9.19
C GLN A 147 -12.62 5.69 -10.25
N ILE A 148 -11.82 4.66 -10.02
CA ILE A 148 -10.89 4.14 -11.03
C ILE A 148 -11.72 3.37 -12.04
N GLY A 149 -11.62 3.69 -13.33
CA GLY A 149 -12.33 2.97 -14.39
C GLY A 149 -12.08 1.46 -14.34
N THR A 150 -13.08 0.69 -14.67
CA THR A 150 -13.05 -0.77 -14.64
C THR A 150 -13.37 -1.37 -16.01
N MET A 151 -12.70 -2.48 -16.34
CA MET A 151 -12.98 -3.31 -17.51
C MET A 151 -14.11 -4.34 -17.26
N ASN A 152 -14.74 -4.33 -16.10
CA ASN A 152 -15.85 -5.21 -15.81
C ASN A 152 -17.03 -4.90 -16.75
N ARG A 153 -17.51 -5.91 -17.51
CA ARG A 153 -18.63 -5.79 -18.46
C ARG A 153 -19.95 -5.40 -17.79
N ASN A 154 -20.10 -5.73 -16.49
CA ASN A 154 -21.30 -5.39 -15.71
C ASN A 154 -21.22 -4.00 -15.05
N ALA A 155 -20.13 -3.29 -15.21
CA ALA A 155 -20.00 -1.93 -14.70
C ALA A 155 -20.71 -0.91 -15.60
N SER A 156 -20.97 0.29 -15.07
CA SER A 156 -21.55 1.37 -15.85
C SER A 156 -20.72 1.70 -17.10
N LYS A 157 -21.38 2.16 -18.17
CA LYS A 157 -20.70 2.60 -19.39
C LYS A 157 -19.66 3.70 -19.12
N GLU A 158 -19.93 4.56 -18.15
CA GLU A 158 -19.01 5.61 -17.74
C GLU A 158 -17.74 5.03 -17.08
N ALA A 159 -17.89 4.07 -16.16
CA ALA A 159 -16.75 3.39 -15.54
C ALA A 159 -15.91 2.63 -16.55
N GLN A 160 -16.54 2.00 -17.55
CA GLN A 160 -15.84 1.34 -18.65
C GLN A 160 -15.12 2.35 -19.55
N ARG A 161 -15.74 3.48 -19.87
CA ARG A 161 -15.13 4.58 -20.64
C ARG A 161 -13.93 5.17 -19.93
N LYS A 162 -14.02 5.41 -18.62
CA LYS A 162 -12.88 5.85 -17.78
C LYS A 162 -11.72 4.85 -17.78
N ALA A 163 -11.98 3.54 -17.91
CA ALA A 163 -10.93 2.54 -18.01
C ALA A 163 -10.16 2.58 -19.35
N ILE A 164 -10.86 2.90 -20.44
CA ILE A 164 -10.28 3.01 -21.79
C ILE A 164 -9.42 4.28 -21.90
N ILE A 165 -9.88 5.40 -21.36
CA ILE A 165 -9.16 6.68 -21.33
C ILE A 165 -8.14 6.62 -20.20
N ARG A 166 -6.92 6.16 -20.51
CA ARG A 166 -5.82 5.99 -19.53
C ARG A 166 -5.55 7.23 -18.67
N GLU A 167 -5.81 8.42 -19.20
CA GLU A 167 -5.53 9.71 -18.57
C GLU A 167 -6.67 10.22 -17.68
N ALA A 168 -7.91 9.74 -17.88
CA ALA A 168 -9.08 10.20 -17.11
C ALA A 168 -9.07 9.79 -15.63
N GLN A 169 -8.13 8.94 -15.20
CA GLN A 169 -7.99 8.50 -13.81
C GLN A 169 -6.89 9.25 -13.05
N ILE A 170 -6.08 10.02 -13.76
CA ILE A 170 -4.88 10.65 -13.20
C ILE A 170 -5.18 11.94 -12.46
N PRO A 171 -6.06 12.85 -12.94
CA PRO A 171 -6.24 14.17 -12.32
C PRO A 171 -6.67 14.09 -10.85
N GLU A 172 -7.70 13.30 -10.54
CA GLU A 172 -8.23 13.19 -9.18
C GLU A 172 -7.22 12.53 -8.21
N LEU A 173 -6.50 11.51 -8.68
CA LEU A 173 -5.43 10.87 -7.88
C LEU A 173 -4.20 11.76 -7.76
N LEU A 174 -3.88 12.56 -8.78
CA LEU A 174 -2.81 13.55 -8.70
C LEU A 174 -3.10 14.61 -7.66
N ASP A 175 -4.35 15.07 -7.57
CA ASP A 175 -4.79 16.03 -6.56
C ASP A 175 -4.74 15.41 -5.17
N LEU A 176 -5.35 14.23 -5.00
CA LEU A 176 -5.36 13.51 -3.73
C LEU A 176 -3.95 13.28 -3.16
N HIS A 177 -2.99 12.93 -4.03
CA HIS A 177 -1.63 12.61 -3.61
C HIS A 177 -0.62 13.74 -3.82
N GLY A 178 -1.01 14.90 -4.36
CA GLY A 178 -0.15 16.07 -4.53
C GLY A 178 0.98 15.88 -5.56
N LEU A 179 0.78 15.04 -6.59
CA LEU A 179 1.83 14.67 -7.55
C LEU A 179 1.82 15.46 -8.86
N LYS A 180 1.07 16.57 -8.97
CA LYS A 180 0.95 17.31 -10.23
C LYS A 180 2.31 17.73 -10.79
N ASP A 181 3.16 18.29 -9.94
CA ASP A 181 4.42 18.92 -10.35
C ASP A 181 5.61 17.95 -10.43
N PHE A 182 5.42 16.70 -10.04
CA PHE A 182 6.49 15.70 -10.06
C PHE A 182 6.60 14.98 -11.41
N LYS A 183 7.80 14.86 -11.94
CA LYS A 183 8.11 14.07 -13.15
C LYS A 183 8.57 12.67 -12.74
N LEU A 184 7.64 11.71 -12.67
CA LEU A 184 7.92 10.32 -12.31
C LEU A 184 7.64 9.38 -13.48
N LYS A 185 8.52 8.41 -13.68
CA LYS A 185 8.21 7.25 -14.54
C LYS A 185 7.09 6.44 -13.91
N ASN A 186 6.16 5.94 -14.73
CA ASN A 186 5.03 5.11 -14.26
C ASN A 186 4.13 5.78 -13.20
N LYS A 187 3.96 7.11 -13.24
CA LYS A 187 3.17 7.89 -12.28
C LYS A 187 1.78 7.28 -12.02
N ARG A 188 1.11 6.78 -13.06
CA ARG A 188 -0.19 6.11 -12.95
C ARG A 188 -0.13 4.87 -12.04
N GLN A 189 0.91 4.05 -12.16
CA GLN A 189 1.06 2.85 -11.30
C GLN A 189 1.32 3.25 -9.86
N ILE A 190 2.16 4.25 -9.63
CA ILE A 190 2.48 4.80 -8.31
C ILE A 190 1.19 5.25 -7.63
N LEU A 191 0.39 6.10 -8.30
CA LEU A 191 -0.89 6.61 -7.79
C LEU A 191 -1.89 5.50 -7.47
N ARG A 192 -1.98 4.48 -8.32
CA ARG A 192 -2.91 3.34 -8.10
C ARG A 192 -2.50 2.42 -6.98
N ASN A 193 -1.22 2.38 -6.64
CA ASN A 193 -0.68 1.56 -5.55
C ASN A 193 -0.70 2.31 -4.21
N CYS A 194 -0.94 3.62 -4.20
CA CYS A 194 -1.04 4.38 -2.97
C CYS A 194 -2.24 3.94 -2.13
N VAL A 195 -2.01 3.74 -0.86
CA VAL A 195 -3.07 3.64 0.13
C VAL A 195 -3.72 5.02 0.32
N TYR A 196 -5.03 5.06 0.42
CA TYR A 196 -5.76 6.30 0.69
C TYR A 196 -5.38 6.86 2.06
N PRO A 197 -5.14 8.17 2.18
CA PRO A 197 -4.74 8.81 3.43
C PRO A 197 -5.68 8.50 4.60
N GLU A 198 -6.99 8.60 4.38
CA GLU A 198 -8.00 8.31 5.39
C GLU A 198 -7.99 6.86 5.88
N LEU A 199 -7.61 5.91 5.01
CA LEU A 199 -7.48 4.52 5.39
C LEU A 199 -6.21 4.30 6.21
N GLY A 200 -5.12 4.97 5.84
CA GLY A 200 -3.87 4.97 6.60
C GLY A 200 -4.08 5.48 8.03
N GLU A 201 -4.76 6.63 8.16
CA GLU A 201 -5.12 7.22 9.46
C GLU A 201 -6.02 6.30 10.29
N HIS A 202 -7.07 5.76 9.67
CA HIS A 202 -8.01 4.86 10.35
C HIS A 202 -7.32 3.67 10.99
N ILE A 203 -6.41 3.04 10.26
CA ILE A 203 -5.68 1.87 10.74
C ILE A 203 -4.68 2.24 11.83
N LEU A 204 -3.96 3.36 11.69
CA LEU A 204 -3.05 3.82 12.73
C LEU A 204 -3.81 4.12 14.04
N ARG A 205 -4.94 4.80 13.97
CA ARG A 205 -5.80 5.07 15.13
C ARG A 205 -6.34 3.81 15.80
N ALA A 206 -6.66 2.78 15.01
CA ALA A 206 -7.11 1.49 15.54
C ALA A 206 -6.00 0.72 16.26
N SER A 207 -4.73 1.06 16.06
CA SER A 207 -3.58 0.41 16.69
C SER A 207 -3.23 0.96 18.08
N VAL A 208 -3.79 2.11 18.42
CA VAL A 208 -3.59 2.82 19.71
C VAL A 208 -4.76 2.51 20.63
#